data_c055087292257b7841f7c78ed87428f2
#
_entry.id   c055087292257b7841f7c78ed87428f2
#
_cell.length_a   1.000
_cell.length_b   1.000
_cell.length_c   1.000
_cell.angle_alpha   90.00
_cell.angle_beta   90.00
_cell.angle_gamma   90.00
#
_symmetry.space_group_name_H-M   'P 1'
#
loop_
_entity.id
_entity.type
_entity.pdbx_description
1 polymer ?
#
loop_
_entity_poly.entity_id
_entity_poly.type
_entity_poly.pdbx_seq_one_letter_code
_entity_poly.pdbx_strand_id
1 'polypeptide(L)'
;ADDTPVKVLAPGNGKTKTGRLWVYVRDDRNAGSSLPAAVWFAYSADRKGEHPQLHLAKYQGVLQADAYAGYNVLYETGRVKEAGCLAHARRKTHDEDVRRPTEMTQEALRRIAELYDIEAEIRGSPAEERLF
;
A
#
# COMPACT_ATOMS: atom_id res chain seq x y z
N ALA A 1 -3.59 -1.24 -1.65
CA ALA A 1 -3.10 -2.37 -2.46
C ALA A 1 -1.63 -2.64 -2.18
N ASP A 2 -1.23 -3.89 -2.29
CA ASP A 2 0.17 -4.33 -2.13
C ASP A 2 0.38 -5.64 -2.90
N ASP A 3 1.63 -6.03 -3.14
CA ASP A 3 1.96 -7.31 -3.73
C ASP A 3 3.11 -8.01 -2.97
N THR A 4 3.02 -9.33 -2.87
CA THR A 4 4.02 -10.17 -2.21
C THR A 4 4.60 -11.18 -3.18
N PRO A 5 5.95 -11.36 -3.25
CA PRO A 5 6.54 -12.42 -4.04
C PRO A 5 6.22 -13.79 -3.44
N VAL A 6 5.79 -14.72 -4.28
CA VAL A 6 5.51 -16.10 -3.89
C VAL A 6 6.34 -17.07 -4.73
N LYS A 7 6.92 -18.08 -4.08
CA LYS A 7 7.66 -19.14 -4.78
C LYS A 7 6.69 -20.15 -5.34
N VAL A 8 6.82 -20.41 -6.64
CA VAL A 8 5.95 -21.34 -7.37
C VAL A 8 6.80 -22.50 -7.88
N LEU A 9 6.36 -23.70 -7.62
CA LEU A 9 7.01 -24.92 -8.14
C LEU A 9 6.95 -24.90 -9.68
N ALA A 10 8.08 -25.23 -10.30
CA ALA A 10 8.20 -25.35 -11.75
C ALA A 10 8.86 -26.70 -12.07
N PRO A 11 8.10 -27.81 -12.04
CA PRO A 11 8.62 -29.15 -12.25
C PRO A 11 9.42 -29.23 -13.55
N GLY A 12 10.55 -29.93 -13.51
CA GLY A 12 11.45 -30.05 -14.64
C GLY A 12 12.52 -28.96 -14.81
N ASN A 13 12.41 -27.84 -14.08
CA ASN A 13 13.35 -26.71 -14.21
C ASN A 13 14.44 -26.65 -13.12
N GLY A 14 14.46 -27.59 -12.18
CA GLY A 14 15.42 -27.61 -11.07
C GLY A 14 15.38 -26.43 -10.11
N LYS A 15 14.48 -25.45 -10.32
CA LYS A 15 14.33 -24.26 -9.48
C LYS A 15 12.89 -23.74 -9.51
N THR A 16 12.50 -23.03 -8.45
CA THR A 16 11.20 -22.35 -8.38
C THR A 16 11.17 -21.08 -9.26
N LYS A 17 10.00 -20.74 -9.76
CA LYS A 17 9.70 -19.41 -10.32
C LYS A 17 9.20 -18.48 -9.21
N THR A 18 9.28 -17.18 -9.42
CA THR A 18 8.71 -16.19 -8.51
C THR A 18 7.50 -15.56 -9.18
N GLY A 19 6.32 -15.86 -8.65
CA GLY A 19 5.08 -15.17 -8.99
C GLY A 19 4.77 -14.08 -7.98
N ARG A 20 3.61 -13.46 -8.11
CA ARG A 20 3.09 -12.39 -7.23
C ARG A 20 1.70 -12.71 -6.74
N LEU A 21 1.48 -12.46 -5.46
CA LEU A 21 0.16 -12.42 -4.85
C LEU A 21 -0.19 -10.96 -4.59
N TRP A 22 -1.19 -10.46 -5.31
CA TRP A 22 -1.74 -9.11 -5.16
C TRP A 22 -2.83 -9.14 -4.11
N VAL A 23 -2.85 -8.11 -3.26
CA VAL A 23 -3.83 -7.96 -2.18
C VAL A 23 -4.48 -6.59 -2.30
N TYR A 24 -5.80 -6.58 -2.36
CA TYR A 24 -6.61 -5.37 -2.38
C TYR A 24 -7.52 -5.37 -1.17
N VAL A 25 -7.42 -4.35 -0.34
CA VAL A 25 -8.19 -4.22 0.90
C VAL A 25 -9.04 -2.96 0.82
N ARG A 26 -10.32 -3.09 1.17
CA ARG A 26 -11.18 -1.97 1.52
C ARG A 26 -11.55 -2.09 2.99
N ASP A 27 -11.15 -1.13 3.79
CA ASP A 27 -11.50 -1.08 5.21
C ASP A 27 -11.65 0.38 5.65
N ASP A 28 -12.87 0.84 5.65
CA ASP A 28 -13.22 2.23 5.99
C ASP A 28 -13.65 2.37 7.46
N ARG A 29 -13.50 1.32 8.28
CA ARG A 29 -13.89 1.34 9.70
C ARG A 29 -13.09 2.37 10.50
N ASN A 30 -11.83 2.57 10.14
CA ASN A 30 -10.99 3.61 10.76
C ASN A 30 -11.51 5.04 10.48
N ALA A 31 -12.33 5.23 9.45
CA ALA A 31 -13.02 6.48 9.12
C ALA A 31 -14.50 6.48 9.58
N GLY A 32 -14.87 5.65 10.55
CA GLY A 32 -16.20 5.61 11.13
C GLY A 32 -17.24 4.83 10.31
N SER A 33 -16.84 4.13 9.24
CA SER A 33 -17.79 3.33 8.44
C SER A 33 -18.23 2.07 9.19
N SER A 34 -19.53 1.75 9.11
CA SER A 34 -20.09 0.49 9.59
C SER A 34 -20.01 -0.65 8.57
N LEU A 35 -19.54 -0.39 7.35
CA LEU A 35 -19.40 -1.41 6.32
C LEU A 35 -18.30 -2.41 6.69
N PRO A 36 -18.53 -3.72 6.44
CA PRO A 36 -17.52 -4.73 6.70
C PRO A 36 -16.30 -4.52 5.78
N ALA A 37 -15.12 -4.82 6.30
CA ALA A 37 -13.92 -4.86 5.49
C ALA A 37 -14.03 -5.93 4.39
N ALA A 38 -13.41 -5.67 3.25
CA ALA A 38 -13.33 -6.60 2.15
C ALA A 38 -11.87 -6.77 1.71
N VAL A 39 -11.48 -8.00 1.45
CA VAL A 39 -10.15 -8.34 0.93
C VAL A 39 -10.31 -9.19 -0.31
N TRP A 40 -9.54 -8.85 -1.33
CA TRP A 40 -9.47 -9.62 -2.56
C TRP A 40 -8.02 -9.94 -2.90
N PHE A 41 -7.78 -11.18 -3.32
CA PHE A 41 -6.47 -11.68 -3.72
C PHE A 41 -6.47 -12.06 -5.18
N ALA A 42 -5.36 -11.76 -5.87
CA ALA A 42 -5.12 -12.19 -7.24
C ALA A 42 -3.68 -12.68 -7.39
N TYR A 43 -3.47 -13.70 -8.21
CA TYR A 43 -2.14 -14.22 -8.52
C TYR A 43 -1.73 -13.79 -9.92
N SER A 44 -0.43 -13.52 -10.09
CA SER A 44 0.19 -13.39 -11.42
C SER A 44 1.56 -14.06 -11.46
N ALA A 45 1.98 -14.47 -12.65
CA ALA A 45 3.26 -15.13 -12.85
C ALA A 45 4.47 -14.17 -12.75
N ASP A 46 4.21 -12.86 -12.85
CA ASP A 46 5.22 -11.82 -12.78
C ASP A 46 4.65 -10.54 -12.12
N ARG A 47 5.46 -9.48 -12.00
CA ARG A 47 5.09 -8.18 -11.39
C ARG A 47 4.82 -7.10 -12.45
N LYS A 48 4.26 -7.42 -13.59
CA LYS A 48 3.96 -6.40 -14.59
C LYS A 48 2.78 -5.53 -14.18
N GLY A 49 2.81 -4.24 -14.54
CA GLY A 49 1.75 -3.27 -14.24
C GLY A 49 0.40 -3.60 -14.90
N GLU A 50 0.39 -4.39 -15.98
CA GLU A 50 -0.84 -4.85 -16.64
C GLU A 50 -1.77 -5.62 -15.68
N HIS A 51 -1.22 -6.33 -14.69
CA HIS A 51 -2.03 -7.08 -13.72
C HIS A 51 -2.88 -6.16 -12.83
N PRO A 52 -2.30 -5.22 -12.06
CA PRO A 52 -3.12 -4.31 -11.26
C PRO A 52 -3.99 -3.39 -12.11
N GLN A 53 -3.57 -3.03 -13.32
CA GLN A 53 -4.39 -2.25 -14.25
C GLN A 53 -5.66 -3.02 -14.65
N LEU A 54 -5.54 -4.32 -14.96
CA LEU A 54 -6.68 -5.18 -15.24
C LEU A 54 -7.56 -5.40 -14.01
N HIS A 55 -6.95 -5.69 -12.87
CA HIS A 55 -7.66 -5.93 -11.61
C HIS A 55 -8.52 -4.73 -11.20
N LEU A 56 -8.00 -3.51 -11.39
CA LEU A 56 -8.63 -2.26 -10.98
C LEU A 56 -9.25 -1.48 -12.14
N ALA A 57 -9.47 -2.11 -13.30
CA ALA A 57 -9.96 -1.46 -14.51
C ALA A 57 -11.27 -0.68 -14.33
N LYS A 58 -12.15 -1.14 -13.43
CA LYS A 58 -13.45 -0.50 -13.12
C LYS A 58 -13.42 0.28 -11.80
N TYR A 59 -12.29 0.29 -11.09
CA TYR A 59 -12.19 0.96 -9.81
C TYR A 59 -12.19 2.48 -9.96
N GLN A 60 -12.85 3.15 -9.03
CA GLN A 60 -12.87 4.61 -8.88
C GLN A 60 -12.68 4.95 -7.39
N GLY A 61 -11.91 5.98 -7.10
CA GLY A 61 -11.67 6.42 -5.73
C GLY A 61 -10.19 6.58 -5.42
N VAL A 62 -9.83 6.46 -4.15
CA VAL A 62 -8.45 6.61 -3.68
C VAL A 62 -7.79 5.23 -3.58
N LEU A 63 -6.65 5.05 -4.22
CA LEU A 63 -5.82 3.85 -4.11
C LEU A 63 -4.57 4.16 -3.29
N GLN A 64 -4.51 3.60 -2.09
CA GLN A 64 -3.29 3.64 -1.28
C GLN A 64 -2.40 2.44 -1.66
N ALA A 65 -1.19 2.75 -2.09
CA ALA A 65 -0.20 1.74 -2.48
C ALA A 65 1.23 2.20 -2.17
N ASP A 66 2.20 1.29 -2.36
CA ASP A 66 3.60 1.69 -2.45
C ASP A 66 3.85 2.48 -3.75
N ALA A 67 5.06 3.01 -3.91
CA ALA A 67 5.45 3.77 -5.11
C ALA A 67 5.76 2.87 -6.33
N TYR A 68 5.11 1.73 -6.47
CA TYR A 68 5.30 0.86 -7.63
C TYR A 68 4.72 1.48 -8.90
N ALA A 69 5.57 1.74 -9.90
CA ALA A 69 5.20 2.40 -11.14
C ALA A 69 4.11 1.68 -11.96
N GLY A 70 3.85 0.40 -11.69
CA GLY A 70 2.78 -0.36 -12.32
C GLY A 70 1.37 0.18 -12.07
N TYR A 71 1.19 1.04 -11.05
CA TYR A 71 -0.07 1.72 -10.77
C TYR A 71 -0.24 3.05 -11.52
N ASN A 72 0.83 3.64 -12.08
CA ASN A 72 0.79 5.00 -12.66
C ASN A 72 -0.30 5.17 -13.71
N VAL A 73 -0.48 4.20 -14.61
CA VAL A 73 -1.52 4.24 -15.65
C VAL A 73 -2.93 4.37 -15.06
N LEU A 74 -3.18 3.81 -13.86
CA LEU A 74 -4.47 3.95 -13.17
C LEU A 74 -4.69 5.40 -12.71
N TYR A 75 -3.64 6.05 -12.20
CA TYR A 75 -3.69 7.44 -11.75
C TYR A 75 -3.88 8.42 -12.91
N GLU A 76 -3.23 8.15 -14.05
CA GLU A 76 -3.35 8.95 -15.27
C GLU A 76 -4.79 9.00 -15.82
N THR A 77 -5.62 8.02 -15.50
CA THR A 77 -7.04 8.03 -15.91
C THR A 77 -7.87 9.12 -15.24
N GLY A 78 -7.39 9.71 -14.13
CA GLY A 78 -8.13 10.64 -13.27
C GLY A 78 -9.26 10.01 -12.45
N ARG A 79 -9.63 8.75 -12.69
CA ARG A 79 -10.64 8.02 -11.90
C ARG A 79 -10.08 7.54 -10.56
N VAL A 80 -8.80 7.26 -10.52
CA VAL A 80 -8.09 6.77 -9.32
C VAL A 80 -7.15 7.86 -8.84
N LYS A 81 -7.34 8.28 -7.59
CA LYS A 81 -6.43 9.22 -6.92
C LYS A 81 -5.36 8.44 -6.17
N GLU A 82 -4.12 8.85 -6.35
CA GLU A 82 -2.99 8.25 -5.64
C GLU A 82 -2.96 8.67 -4.16
N ALA A 83 -2.71 7.70 -3.28
CA ALA A 83 -2.32 7.95 -1.90
C ALA A 83 -1.08 7.12 -1.58
N GLY A 84 0.01 7.77 -1.20
CA GLY A 84 1.24 7.10 -0.78
C GLY A 84 1.05 6.33 0.52
N CYS A 85 1.70 5.19 0.62
CA CYS A 85 1.67 4.39 1.84
C CYS A 85 2.74 4.89 2.84
N LEU A 86 2.31 5.55 3.91
CA LEU A 86 3.21 6.09 4.93
C LEU A 86 4.02 4.98 5.63
N ALA A 87 3.46 3.78 5.78
CA ALA A 87 4.17 2.63 6.35
C ALA A 87 5.38 2.21 5.51
N HIS A 88 5.26 2.25 4.16
CA HIS A 88 6.38 1.99 3.27
C HIS A 88 7.44 3.10 3.33
N ALA A 89 7.01 4.36 3.37
CA ALA A 89 7.92 5.50 3.55
C ALA A 89 8.69 5.40 4.88
N ARG A 90 7.97 5.11 5.99
CA ARG A 90 8.55 4.91 7.30
C ARG A 90 9.59 3.78 7.30
N ARG A 91 9.26 2.63 6.69
CA ARG A 91 10.18 1.49 6.60
C ARG A 91 11.48 1.88 5.88
N LYS A 92 11.38 2.53 4.73
CA LYS A 92 12.57 2.99 3.97
C LYS A 92 13.42 3.96 4.78
N THR A 93 12.81 4.91 5.48
CA THR A 93 13.51 5.85 6.35
C THR A 93 14.20 5.14 7.51
N HIS A 94 13.52 4.19 8.14
CA HIS A 94 14.06 3.38 9.23
C HIS A 94 15.26 2.53 8.76
N ASP A 95 15.13 1.86 7.61
CA ASP A 95 16.22 1.03 7.06
C ASP A 95 17.45 1.87 6.74
N GLU A 96 17.26 3.12 6.28
CA GLU A 96 18.37 4.05 6.05
C GLU A 96 18.96 4.54 7.37
N ASP A 97 18.14 4.84 8.38
CA ASP A 97 18.61 5.25 9.70
C ASP A 97 19.43 4.15 10.38
N VAL A 98 18.99 2.90 10.29
CA VAL A 98 19.75 1.73 10.82
C VAL A 98 21.09 1.59 10.12
N ARG A 99 21.16 1.82 8.80
CA ARG A 99 22.37 1.70 8.02
C ARG A 99 23.32 2.89 8.24
N ARG A 100 22.77 4.09 8.28
CA ARG A 100 23.50 5.35 8.42
C ARG A 100 22.65 6.39 9.17
N PRO A 101 22.67 6.41 10.50
CA PRO A 101 21.93 7.39 11.30
C PRO A 101 22.31 8.82 10.95
N THR A 102 21.30 9.67 10.74
CA THR A 102 21.46 11.11 10.53
C THR A 102 20.38 11.86 11.31
N GLU A 103 20.62 13.12 11.64
CA GLU A 103 19.59 13.98 12.25
C GLU A 103 18.33 14.05 11.38
N MET A 104 18.49 14.03 10.05
CA MET A 104 17.37 14.06 9.11
C MET A 104 16.52 12.80 9.18
N THR A 105 17.14 11.61 9.22
CA THR A 105 16.39 10.34 9.30
C THR A 105 15.67 10.21 10.64
N GLN A 106 16.31 10.60 11.73
CA GLN A 106 15.73 10.58 13.08
C GLN A 106 14.56 11.57 13.19
N GLU A 107 14.72 12.80 12.69
CA GLU A 107 13.65 13.79 12.67
C GLU A 107 12.45 13.32 11.81
N ALA A 108 12.72 12.74 10.64
CA ALA A 108 11.65 12.18 9.79
C ALA A 108 10.88 11.07 10.51
N LEU A 109 11.57 10.15 11.18
CA LEU A 109 10.92 9.08 11.96
C LEU A 109 10.10 9.63 13.12
N ARG A 110 10.59 10.65 13.82
CA ARG A 110 9.87 11.33 14.90
C ARG A 110 8.57 11.96 14.40
N ARG A 111 8.62 12.71 13.30
CA ARG A 111 7.43 13.34 12.71
C ARG A 111 6.42 12.31 12.20
N ILE A 112 6.90 11.20 11.63
CA ILE A 112 6.02 10.12 11.22
C ILE A 112 5.34 9.48 12.45
N ALA A 113 6.05 9.34 13.57
CA ALA A 113 5.45 8.83 14.80
C ALA A 113 4.33 9.76 15.30
N GLU A 114 4.55 11.07 15.31
CA GLU A 114 3.52 12.06 15.69
C GLU A 114 2.25 11.94 14.83
N LEU A 115 2.39 11.67 13.51
CA LEU A 115 1.22 11.43 12.65
C LEU A 115 0.46 10.15 13.03
N TYR A 116 1.17 9.10 13.44
CA TYR A 116 0.53 7.86 13.94
C TYR A 116 -0.17 8.08 15.29
N ASP A 117 0.39 8.91 16.17
CA ASP A 117 -0.24 9.26 17.44
C ASP A 117 -1.56 10.00 17.20
N ILE A 118 -1.58 11.00 16.31
CA ILE A 118 -2.81 11.68 15.90
C ILE A 118 -3.82 10.69 15.31
N GLU A 119 -3.38 9.81 14.41
CA GLU A 119 -4.28 8.78 13.82
C GLU A 119 -4.85 7.85 14.89
N ALA A 120 -4.09 7.53 15.93
CA ALA A 120 -4.56 6.69 17.02
C ALA A 120 -5.69 7.37 17.84
N GLU A 121 -5.59 8.69 18.03
CA GLU A 121 -6.59 9.49 18.76
C GLU A 121 -7.92 9.60 17.99
N ILE A 122 -7.84 9.81 16.67
CA ILE A 122 -9.03 10.06 15.82
C ILE A 122 -9.55 8.79 15.11
N ARG A 123 -8.96 7.63 15.38
CA ARG A 123 -9.37 6.36 14.76
C ARG A 123 -10.81 6.01 15.09
N GLY A 124 -11.61 5.76 14.04
CA GLY A 124 -13.03 5.45 14.16
C GLY A 124 -13.93 6.67 14.11
N SER A 125 -13.37 7.89 14.13
CA SER A 125 -14.15 9.12 13.92
C SER A 125 -14.50 9.31 12.44
N PRO A 126 -15.70 9.82 12.14
CA PRO A 126 -16.10 10.17 10.78
C PRO A 126 -15.26 11.30 10.19
N ALA A 127 -15.26 11.42 8.85
CA ALA A 127 -14.37 12.34 8.13
C ALA A 127 -14.53 13.81 8.55
N GLU A 128 -15.75 14.25 8.84
CA GLU A 128 -16.05 15.60 9.29
C GLU A 128 -15.45 15.94 10.67
N GLU A 129 -15.27 14.97 11.54
CA GLU A 129 -14.64 15.14 12.85
C GLU A 129 -13.11 15.09 12.79
N ARG A 130 -12.56 14.56 11.69
CA ARG A 130 -11.11 14.40 11.48
C ARG A 130 -10.46 15.62 10.82
N LEU A 131 -11.22 16.67 10.49
CA LEU A 131 -10.76 17.86 9.78
C LEU A 131 -10.26 18.99 10.70
N PHE A 132 -10.18 18.76 12.01
CA PHE A 132 -9.78 19.76 13.00
C PHE A 132 -8.48 19.44 13.70
#